data_16e303ae9d23d8e32cf3d63f84d0db74
#
_entry.id   16e303ae9d23d8e32cf3d63f84d0db74
#
_cell.length_a   1.000
_cell.length_b   1.000
_cell.length_c   1.000
_cell.angle_alpha   90.00
_cell.angle_beta   90.00
_cell.angle_gamma   90.00
#
_symmetry.space_group_name_H-M   'P 1'
#
loop_
_entity.id
_entity.type
_entity.pdbx_description
1 polymer ?
#
loop_
_entity_poly.entity_id
_entity_poly.type
_entity_poly.pdbx_seq_one_letter_code
_entity_poly.pdbx_strand_id
1 'polypeptide(L)'
;GCTAATQENMDSAENNYTELTLFSDVSFWNPPVWSFEEGSISAGISKKTGAYLDFTIPPQDASKKLSLMILKDELPDLIVATDKNVINQLIRSGKVWSLQDFFETYCPDSHLLKDFPKDRKQEYIRQYGDWYAYLSHLNTDDARKTWKEKTSYYGDLFTHSYNHGIMFNRKLLARANLTVSDIQTASQVLKAFEKVKKLTAEDGQSTIPLLLEGNQYLDSSISCLIGSFGAEVIDDNGNYTERFLQPECKDAFAFLNTAFRKGYAFSEDLTLDNLQMRDLIADDRVFCYIGNTSNTSVDATRWVSAGPILSDFGKRPVMSIDLSVPTGWMQTFVSKSCKTPELVARFFDYMTSDEGLLYSNYGVENEDYTFDSDGYIHRTARGQQRFHDSNDMLGLFWNFYNVAWDHSLLPVPAKGSMDDCLNQIQTAFARYPDTYVYDSALLRLPDNYISPNSEEGQIESTLEAYRKEQIPKILSASSDTEFEEQYQLFVTTQKELGAKKLDQKINRQMQENFSYYGKKIEKVNPQMQDTSKSNGETKP
;
A
#
# COMPACT_ATOMS: atom_id res chain seq x y z
N GLY A 1 23.02 -35.26 -27.30
CA GLY A 1 22.31 -34.90 -28.47
C GLY A 1 21.17 -33.88 -28.36
N CYS A 2 20.15 -34.06 -27.53
CA CYS A 2 19.01 -33.14 -27.46
C CYS A 2 19.33 -31.78 -26.82
N THR A 3 20.27 -31.73 -25.91
CA THR A 3 20.68 -30.49 -25.21
C THR A 3 21.42 -29.50 -26.11
N ALA A 4 22.29 -29.98 -27.01
CA ALA A 4 23.03 -29.11 -27.92
C ALA A 4 22.15 -28.47 -28.99
N ALA A 5 21.18 -29.23 -29.54
CA ALA A 5 20.23 -28.71 -30.52
C ALA A 5 19.26 -27.65 -29.93
N THR A 6 18.88 -27.81 -28.66
CA THR A 6 18.05 -26.84 -27.95
C THR A 6 18.80 -25.52 -27.66
N GLN A 7 20.09 -25.63 -27.29
CA GLN A 7 20.95 -24.47 -27.05
C GLN A 7 21.23 -23.69 -28.32
N GLU A 8 21.52 -24.37 -29.44
CA GLU A 8 21.72 -23.73 -30.75
C GLU A 8 20.43 -23.02 -31.23
N ASN A 9 19.23 -23.60 -31.01
CA ASN A 9 17.97 -22.98 -31.36
C ASN A 9 17.70 -21.75 -30.50
N MET A 10 18.03 -21.79 -29.21
CA MET A 10 17.89 -20.65 -28.30
C MET A 10 18.86 -19.53 -28.68
N ASP A 11 20.14 -19.84 -28.97
CA ASP A 11 21.14 -18.86 -29.38
C ASP A 11 20.77 -18.22 -30.72
N SER A 12 20.20 -19.00 -31.66
CA SER A 12 19.75 -18.51 -32.95
C SER A 12 18.50 -17.59 -32.79
N ALA A 13 17.58 -17.94 -31.88
CA ALA A 13 16.40 -17.12 -31.58
C ALA A 13 16.80 -15.82 -30.88
N GLU A 14 17.71 -15.86 -29.94
CA GLU A 14 18.26 -14.69 -29.25
C GLU A 14 18.89 -13.70 -30.23
N ASN A 15 19.68 -14.19 -31.22
CA ASN A 15 20.34 -13.35 -32.22
C ASN A 15 19.35 -12.65 -33.17
N ASN A 16 18.08 -13.08 -33.23
CA ASN A 16 17.06 -12.45 -34.07
C ASN A 16 16.36 -11.27 -33.39
N TYR A 17 16.62 -11.05 -32.10
CA TYR A 17 15.95 -10.02 -31.31
C TYR A 17 16.96 -9.10 -30.65
N THR A 18 16.52 -7.88 -30.39
CA THR A 18 17.35 -6.86 -29.74
C THR A 18 17.23 -6.98 -28.23
N GLU A 19 18.37 -7.07 -27.56
CA GLU A 19 18.44 -7.01 -26.10
C GLU A 19 18.14 -5.60 -25.59
N LEU A 20 17.25 -5.49 -24.61
CA LEU A 20 17.01 -4.30 -23.83
C LEU A 20 17.42 -4.60 -22.38
N THR A 21 18.38 -3.84 -21.87
CA THR A 21 18.81 -3.97 -20.49
C THR A 21 17.88 -3.18 -19.58
N LEU A 22 17.47 -3.80 -18.46
CA LEU A 22 16.58 -3.21 -17.49
C LEU A 22 17.15 -3.37 -16.08
N PHE A 23 17.25 -2.26 -15.35
CA PHE A 23 17.61 -2.25 -13.94
C PHE A 23 16.39 -1.88 -13.09
N SER A 24 16.20 -2.56 -11.96
CA SER A 24 15.15 -2.19 -11.00
C SER A 24 15.67 -2.19 -9.56
N ASP A 25 15.15 -1.26 -8.76
CA ASP A 25 15.38 -1.20 -7.32
C ASP A 25 14.36 -2.03 -6.50
N VAL A 26 13.41 -2.69 -7.17
CA VAL A 26 12.42 -3.53 -6.51
C VAL A 26 13.02 -4.92 -6.26
N SER A 27 13.67 -5.07 -5.12
CA SER A 27 14.50 -6.24 -4.78
C SER A 27 13.76 -7.58 -4.79
N PHE A 28 12.45 -7.56 -4.52
CA PHE A 28 11.61 -8.77 -4.49
C PHE A 28 10.90 -9.04 -5.82
N TRP A 29 11.10 -8.21 -6.83
CA TRP A 29 10.67 -8.50 -8.19
C TRP A 29 11.63 -9.51 -8.78
N ASN A 30 11.15 -10.71 -9.07
CA ASN A 30 12.00 -11.84 -9.42
C ASN A 30 11.59 -12.50 -10.75
N PRO A 31 11.72 -11.78 -11.87
CA PRO A 31 11.43 -12.36 -13.18
C PRO A 31 12.44 -13.46 -13.51
N PRO A 32 12.00 -14.56 -14.17
CA PRO A 32 12.91 -15.59 -14.65
C PRO A 32 13.77 -15.05 -15.80
N VAL A 33 14.84 -15.77 -16.11
CA VAL A 33 15.61 -15.52 -17.32
C VAL A 33 14.68 -15.61 -18.53
N TRP A 34 14.84 -14.66 -19.46
CA TRP A 34 14.00 -14.61 -20.67
C TRP A 34 14.12 -15.90 -21.46
N SER A 35 12.99 -16.53 -21.75
CA SER A 35 12.90 -17.76 -22.53
C SER A 35 12.54 -17.45 -23.98
N PHE A 36 13.22 -18.11 -24.91
CA PHE A 36 12.88 -18.08 -26.33
C PHE A 36 12.18 -19.37 -26.78
N GLU A 37 11.84 -20.23 -25.82
CA GLU A 37 11.13 -21.46 -26.09
C GLU A 37 9.75 -21.15 -26.67
N GLU A 38 9.38 -21.83 -27.78
CA GLU A 38 8.10 -21.63 -28.43
C GLU A 38 6.95 -21.92 -27.47
N GLY A 39 5.96 -21.03 -27.46
CA GLY A 39 4.82 -21.11 -26.56
C GLY A 39 5.02 -20.40 -25.23
N SER A 40 6.25 -19.99 -24.88
CA SER A 40 6.46 -19.13 -23.71
C SER A 40 5.95 -17.71 -23.98
N ILE A 41 5.48 -17.04 -22.92
CA ILE A 41 5.01 -15.65 -23.01
C ILE A 41 6.15 -14.74 -23.49
N SER A 42 7.34 -14.89 -22.92
CA SER A 42 8.52 -14.10 -23.31
C SER A 42 8.86 -14.27 -24.79
N ALA A 43 8.84 -15.49 -25.31
CA ALA A 43 9.07 -15.73 -26.75
C ALA A 43 8.01 -15.05 -27.63
N GLY A 44 6.76 -15.10 -27.21
CA GLY A 44 5.66 -14.43 -27.92
C GLY A 44 5.81 -12.91 -27.93
N ILE A 45 6.26 -12.33 -26.83
CA ILE A 45 6.55 -10.89 -26.75
C ILE A 45 7.71 -10.53 -27.68
N SER A 46 8.77 -11.32 -27.69
CA SER A 46 9.88 -11.11 -28.64
C SER A 46 9.44 -11.12 -30.09
N LYS A 47 8.56 -12.06 -30.47
CA LYS A 47 7.98 -12.11 -31.82
C LYS A 47 7.18 -10.85 -32.17
N LYS A 48 6.45 -10.31 -31.21
CA LYS A 48 5.58 -9.12 -31.42
C LYS A 48 6.38 -7.82 -31.44
N THR A 49 7.43 -7.72 -30.64
CA THR A 49 8.13 -6.45 -30.39
C THR A 49 9.51 -6.37 -31.02
N GLY A 50 10.12 -7.50 -31.34
CA GLY A 50 11.51 -7.58 -31.79
C GLY A 50 12.54 -7.46 -30.66
N ALA A 51 12.11 -7.47 -29.41
CA ALA A 51 12.94 -7.23 -28.24
C ALA A 51 12.86 -8.35 -27.20
N TYR A 52 13.86 -8.41 -26.35
CA TYR A 52 13.82 -9.19 -25.11
C TYR A 52 14.46 -8.38 -23.98
N LEU A 53 14.08 -8.68 -22.73
CA LEU A 53 14.61 -7.98 -21.57
C LEU A 53 15.68 -8.79 -20.86
N ASP A 54 16.77 -8.10 -20.50
CA ASP A 54 17.79 -8.61 -19.60
C ASP A 54 17.69 -7.83 -18.28
N PHE A 55 17.23 -8.50 -17.23
CA PHE A 55 16.96 -7.90 -15.95
C PHE A 55 18.18 -7.89 -15.03
N THR A 56 18.45 -6.77 -14.41
CA THR A 56 19.37 -6.62 -13.29
C THR A 56 18.60 -6.06 -12.10
N ILE A 57 18.30 -6.92 -11.12
CA ILE A 57 17.52 -6.56 -9.92
C ILE A 57 18.32 -7.00 -8.70
N PRO A 58 19.17 -6.13 -8.13
CA PRO A 58 19.97 -6.50 -6.97
C PRO A 58 19.09 -6.79 -5.76
N PRO A 59 19.40 -7.84 -4.98
CA PRO A 59 18.65 -8.15 -3.76
C PRO A 59 18.93 -7.16 -2.62
N GLN A 60 20.04 -6.43 -2.68
CA GLN A 60 20.46 -5.44 -1.68
C GLN A 60 21.14 -4.26 -2.34
N ASP A 61 21.04 -3.08 -1.69
CA ASP A 61 21.72 -1.85 -2.10
C ASP A 61 21.40 -1.38 -3.53
N ALA A 62 20.22 -1.72 -4.05
CA ALA A 62 19.84 -1.37 -5.42
C ALA A 62 19.84 0.13 -5.68
N SER A 63 19.29 0.92 -4.75
CA SER A 63 19.25 2.38 -4.88
C SER A 63 20.67 2.98 -4.92
N LYS A 64 21.56 2.48 -4.11
CA LYS A 64 22.98 2.89 -4.08
C LYS A 64 23.68 2.54 -5.40
N LYS A 65 23.44 1.34 -5.92
CA LYS A 65 23.99 0.91 -7.21
C LYS A 65 23.47 1.78 -8.36
N LEU A 66 22.19 2.09 -8.35
CA LEU A 66 21.59 2.96 -9.37
C LEU A 66 22.16 4.39 -9.29
N SER A 67 22.34 4.93 -8.09
CA SER A 67 23.01 6.22 -7.91
C SER A 67 24.41 6.25 -8.54
N LEU A 68 25.18 5.19 -8.35
CA LEU A 68 26.51 5.06 -8.96
C LEU A 68 26.45 4.96 -10.49
N MET A 69 25.47 4.23 -11.03
CA MET A 69 25.26 4.13 -12.48
C MET A 69 24.92 5.50 -13.10
N ILE A 70 24.13 6.30 -12.42
CA ILE A 70 23.82 7.68 -12.84
C ILE A 70 25.10 8.51 -12.90
N LEU A 71 25.91 8.47 -11.83
CA LEU A 71 27.13 9.26 -11.74
C LEU A 71 28.19 8.84 -12.77
N LYS A 72 28.28 7.55 -13.06
CA LYS A 72 29.26 6.98 -13.99
C LYS A 72 28.81 6.99 -15.44
N ASP A 73 27.62 7.46 -15.72
CA ASP A 73 27.04 7.44 -17.08
C ASP A 73 26.91 6.02 -17.66
N GLU A 74 26.51 5.06 -16.80
CA GLU A 74 26.40 3.64 -17.13
C GLU A 74 24.94 3.15 -17.02
N LEU A 75 23.98 4.00 -17.40
CA LEU A 75 22.56 3.62 -17.31
C LEU A 75 22.20 2.54 -18.33
N PRO A 76 21.36 1.56 -17.94
CA PRO A 76 20.78 0.61 -18.88
C PRO A 76 19.72 1.30 -19.75
N ASP A 77 19.15 0.55 -20.69
CA ASP A 77 18.11 1.07 -21.59
C ASP A 77 16.85 1.51 -20.82
N LEU A 78 16.44 0.68 -19.87
CA LEU A 78 15.24 0.91 -19.04
C LEU A 78 15.61 0.90 -17.56
N ILE A 79 14.98 1.80 -16.81
CA ILE A 79 15.12 1.85 -15.36
C ILE A 79 13.71 1.80 -14.75
N VAL A 80 13.49 0.84 -13.86
CA VAL A 80 12.25 0.71 -13.09
C VAL A 80 12.55 1.00 -11.63
N ALA A 81 12.07 2.14 -11.14
CA ALA A 81 12.41 2.64 -9.82
C ALA A 81 11.18 2.96 -8.98
N THR A 82 11.33 2.82 -7.65
CA THR A 82 10.33 3.16 -6.64
C THR A 82 10.90 4.10 -5.57
N ASP A 83 12.22 4.12 -5.38
CA ASP A 83 12.88 4.98 -4.41
C ASP A 83 12.83 6.45 -4.88
N LYS A 84 12.16 7.29 -4.11
CA LYS A 84 11.93 8.70 -4.46
C LYS A 84 13.22 9.51 -4.58
N ASN A 85 14.21 9.23 -3.75
CA ASN A 85 15.49 9.95 -3.79
C ASN A 85 16.24 9.64 -5.07
N VAL A 86 16.25 8.39 -5.48
CA VAL A 86 16.90 7.95 -6.73
C VAL A 86 16.14 8.46 -7.94
N ILE A 87 14.80 8.44 -7.90
CA ILE A 87 13.96 9.01 -8.96
C ILE A 87 14.29 10.49 -9.17
N ASN A 88 14.37 11.27 -8.11
CA ASN A 88 14.75 12.68 -8.19
C ASN A 88 16.16 12.88 -8.77
N GLN A 89 17.11 12.06 -8.33
CA GLN A 89 18.47 12.09 -8.86
C GLN A 89 18.49 11.79 -10.37
N LEU A 90 17.74 10.76 -10.78
CA LEU A 90 17.65 10.34 -12.18
C LEU A 90 17.07 11.44 -13.07
N ILE A 91 15.98 12.07 -12.63
CA ILE A 91 15.33 13.17 -13.34
C ILE A 91 16.27 14.40 -13.44
N ARG A 92 16.93 14.78 -12.35
CA ARG A 92 17.86 15.91 -12.33
C ARG A 92 19.10 15.67 -13.17
N SER A 93 19.47 14.43 -13.38
CA SER A 93 20.64 14.10 -14.20
C SER A 93 20.49 14.51 -15.67
N GLY A 94 19.27 14.67 -16.17
CA GLY A 94 19.00 14.92 -17.57
C GLY A 94 19.26 13.72 -18.49
N LYS A 95 19.45 12.52 -17.93
CA LYS A 95 19.85 11.31 -18.67
C LYS A 95 18.67 10.43 -19.08
N VAL A 96 17.45 10.81 -18.73
CA VAL A 96 16.24 10.10 -19.12
C VAL A 96 15.34 10.98 -19.99
N TRP A 97 14.61 10.33 -20.89
CA TRP A 97 13.71 11.03 -21.81
C TRP A 97 12.49 11.60 -21.10
N SER A 98 12.02 12.78 -21.54
CA SER A 98 10.60 13.12 -21.45
C SER A 98 9.84 12.12 -22.30
N LEU A 99 8.87 11.40 -21.74
CA LEU A 99 8.12 10.40 -22.50
C LEU A 99 7.23 11.03 -23.58
N GLN A 100 6.76 12.27 -23.36
CA GLN A 100 6.04 13.00 -24.39
C GLN A 100 6.92 13.16 -25.64
N ASP A 101 8.11 13.70 -25.47
CA ASP A 101 9.08 13.91 -26.56
C ASP A 101 9.53 12.57 -27.16
N PHE A 102 9.74 11.58 -26.31
CA PHE A 102 10.18 10.24 -26.72
C PHE A 102 9.17 9.57 -27.66
N PHE A 103 7.90 9.52 -27.28
CA PHE A 103 6.87 8.91 -28.12
C PHE A 103 6.58 9.75 -29.37
N GLU A 104 6.51 11.07 -29.26
CA GLU A 104 6.32 11.94 -30.42
C GLU A 104 7.42 11.75 -31.47
N THR A 105 8.64 11.51 -31.01
CA THR A 105 9.79 11.33 -31.91
C THR A 105 9.85 9.93 -32.50
N TYR A 106 9.62 8.88 -31.70
CA TYR A 106 9.93 7.49 -32.09
C TYR A 106 8.70 6.63 -32.33
N CYS A 107 7.52 7.00 -31.86
CA CYS A 107 6.27 6.29 -32.07
C CYS A 107 5.09 7.28 -31.98
N PRO A 108 4.96 8.22 -32.94
CA PRO A 108 3.96 9.28 -32.86
C PRO A 108 2.52 8.80 -32.92
N ASP A 109 2.28 7.57 -33.36
CA ASP A 109 0.97 6.90 -33.36
C ASP A 109 0.71 6.08 -32.10
N SER A 110 1.58 6.12 -31.11
CA SER A 110 1.38 5.38 -29.85
C SER A 110 0.07 5.79 -29.19
N HIS A 111 -0.69 4.77 -28.73
CA HIS A 111 -1.90 5.00 -27.95
C HIS A 111 -1.60 5.76 -26.65
N LEU A 112 -0.39 5.63 -26.09
CA LEU A 112 0.02 6.29 -24.86
C LEU A 112 -0.07 7.82 -24.93
N LEU A 113 0.08 8.39 -26.10
CA LEU A 113 -0.09 9.84 -26.30
C LEU A 113 -1.56 10.27 -26.14
N LYS A 114 -2.52 9.35 -26.31
CA LYS A 114 -3.96 9.61 -26.19
C LYS A 114 -4.57 9.02 -24.92
N ASP A 115 -4.17 7.82 -24.54
CA ASP A 115 -4.85 7.01 -23.54
C ASP A 115 -4.20 7.04 -22.16
N PHE A 116 -2.96 7.54 -22.07
CA PHE A 116 -2.38 7.68 -20.74
C PHE A 116 -3.24 8.64 -19.92
N PRO A 117 -3.67 8.26 -18.68
CA PRO A 117 -4.62 9.07 -17.91
C PRO A 117 -4.13 10.51 -17.70
N LYS A 118 -4.93 11.47 -18.13
CA LYS A 118 -4.57 12.90 -18.06
C LYS A 118 -4.37 13.38 -16.63
N ASP A 119 -5.22 12.94 -15.70
CA ASP A 119 -5.13 13.29 -14.30
C ASP A 119 -3.79 12.81 -13.70
N ARG A 120 -3.38 11.58 -14.00
CA ARG A 120 -2.11 11.02 -13.51
C ARG A 120 -0.92 11.74 -14.14
N LYS A 121 -0.99 12.04 -15.42
CA LYS A 121 0.05 12.76 -16.14
C LYS A 121 0.24 14.18 -15.60
N GLN A 122 -0.86 14.90 -15.38
CA GLN A 122 -0.82 16.26 -14.84
C GLN A 122 -0.24 16.28 -13.42
N GLU A 123 -0.64 15.34 -12.56
CA GLU A 123 -0.10 15.23 -11.20
C GLU A 123 1.40 14.89 -11.23
N TYR A 124 1.83 14.04 -12.13
CA TYR A 124 3.23 13.71 -12.30
C TYR A 124 4.05 14.93 -12.76
N ILE A 125 3.54 15.67 -13.73
CA ILE A 125 4.19 16.89 -14.24
C ILE A 125 4.26 17.97 -13.15
N ARG A 126 3.21 18.12 -12.36
CA ARG A 126 3.20 19.02 -11.21
C ARG A 126 4.34 18.69 -10.23
N GLN A 127 4.58 17.41 -9.99
CA GLN A 127 5.59 16.95 -9.04
C GLN A 127 7.02 17.03 -9.61
N TYR A 128 7.21 16.65 -10.87
CA TYR A 128 8.54 16.45 -11.46
C TYR A 128 8.89 17.41 -12.60
N GLY A 129 7.96 18.22 -13.05
CA GLY A 129 8.17 19.24 -14.12
C GLY A 129 7.90 18.78 -15.54
N ASP A 130 7.91 17.47 -15.80
CA ASP A 130 7.60 16.87 -17.11
C ASP A 130 7.18 15.42 -16.91
N TRP A 131 6.75 14.76 -17.97
CA TRP A 131 6.37 13.34 -17.92
C TRP A 131 7.58 12.46 -18.25
N TYR A 132 8.30 12.01 -17.21
CA TYR A 132 9.53 11.24 -17.37
C TYR A 132 9.38 9.74 -17.27
N ALA A 133 8.25 9.24 -16.76
CA ALA A 133 8.13 7.80 -16.51
C ALA A 133 6.73 7.26 -16.84
N TYR A 134 6.69 6.01 -17.28
CA TYR A 134 5.45 5.24 -17.30
C TYR A 134 5.18 4.73 -15.89
N LEU A 135 3.95 4.94 -15.42
CA LEU A 135 3.51 4.61 -14.08
C LEU A 135 2.67 3.35 -14.10
N SER A 136 3.08 2.36 -13.33
CA SER A 136 2.32 1.11 -13.19
C SER A 136 1.10 1.27 -12.28
N HIS A 137 0.23 0.28 -12.29
CA HIS A 137 -0.93 0.19 -11.38
C HIS A 137 -1.88 1.39 -11.52
N LEU A 138 -2.07 1.84 -12.74
CA LEU A 138 -2.99 2.94 -13.06
C LEU A 138 -4.39 2.61 -12.57
N ASN A 139 -4.95 3.49 -11.74
CA ASN A 139 -6.27 3.32 -11.16
C ASN A 139 -6.87 4.67 -10.74
N THR A 140 -6.84 5.63 -11.65
CA THR A 140 -7.40 6.97 -11.42
C THR A 140 -8.79 7.10 -12.04
N ASP A 141 -9.47 8.19 -11.79
CA ASP A 141 -10.78 8.46 -12.39
C ASP A 141 -10.69 8.46 -13.93
N ASP A 142 -9.67 9.10 -14.49
CA ASP A 142 -9.48 9.12 -15.95
C ASP A 142 -9.14 7.73 -16.49
N ALA A 143 -8.32 6.95 -15.77
CA ALA A 143 -8.02 5.57 -16.15
C ALA A 143 -9.30 4.73 -16.19
N ARG A 144 -10.18 4.89 -15.21
CA ARG A 144 -11.46 4.16 -15.16
C ARG A 144 -12.48 4.63 -16.19
N LYS A 145 -12.34 5.83 -16.73
CA LYS A 145 -13.14 6.27 -17.90
C LYS A 145 -12.70 5.58 -19.18
N THR A 146 -11.40 5.37 -19.36
CA THR A 146 -10.84 4.69 -20.51
C THR A 146 -11.10 3.18 -20.43
N TRP A 147 -10.86 2.56 -19.28
CA TRP A 147 -11.08 1.14 -19.03
C TRP A 147 -12.25 0.99 -18.06
N LYS A 148 -13.45 1.13 -18.61
CA LYS A 148 -14.67 1.18 -17.82
C LYS A 148 -15.08 -0.19 -17.30
N GLU A 149 -15.31 -0.27 -15.99
CA GLU A 149 -15.85 -1.47 -15.36
C GLU A 149 -17.27 -1.78 -15.84
N LYS A 150 -17.61 -3.08 -15.91
CA LYS A 150 -18.97 -3.52 -16.20
C LYS A 150 -19.92 -3.38 -15.00
N THR A 151 -19.36 -3.34 -13.79
CA THR A 151 -20.09 -3.12 -12.53
C THR A 151 -19.39 -2.04 -11.72
N SER A 152 -20.04 -1.54 -10.66
CA SER A 152 -19.44 -0.58 -9.74
C SER A 152 -18.56 -1.24 -8.67
N TYR A 153 -18.38 -2.57 -8.69
CA TYR A 153 -17.77 -3.32 -7.59
C TYR A 153 -16.34 -2.85 -7.29
N TYR A 154 -15.46 -2.81 -8.30
CA TYR A 154 -14.06 -2.48 -8.09
C TYR A 154 -13.83 -0.99 -7.83
N GLY A 155 -14.59 -0.12 -8.48
CA GLY A 155 -14.57 1.31 -8.18
C GLY A 155 -15.02 1.60 -6.75
N ASP A 156 -16.08 0.94 -6.29
CA ASP A 156 -16.56 1.04 -4.92
C ASP A 156 -15.56 0.45 -3.91
N LEU A 157 -14.95 -0.69 -4.24
CA LEU A 157 -13.87 -1.29 -3.46
C LEU A 157 -12.70 -0.31 -3.31
N PHE A 158 -12.28 0.30 -4.40
CA PHE A 158 -11.16 1.25 -4.41
C PHE A 158 -11.40 2.44 -3.47
N THR A 159 -12.61 3.00 -3.44
CA THR A 159 -12.96 4.16 -2.59
C THR A 159 -13.13 3.81 -1.12
N HIS A 160 -13.14 2.53 -0.74
CA HIS A 160 -13.34 2.09 0.64
C HIS A 160 -12.21 1.20 1.17
N SER A 161 -11.27 0.80 0.33
CA SER A 161 -10.25 -0.19 0.71
C SER A 161 -9.02 0.46 1.33
N TYR A 162 -8.53 -0.17 2.40
CA TYR A 162 -7.27 0.16 3.03
C TYR A 162 -6.60 -1.10 3.57
N ASN A 163 -5.27 -1.15 3.53
CA ASN A 163 -4.54 -2.36 3.92
C ASN A 163 -4.50 -2.60 5.43
N HIS A 164 -4.60 -1.56 6.24
CA HIS A 164 -4.60 -1.71 7.70
C HIS A 164 -6.02 -1.85 8.21
N GLY A 165 -6.24 -2.80 9.10
CA GLY A 165 -7.57 -3.07 9.64
C GLY A 165 -7.52 -3.85 10.95
N ILE A 166 -8.70 -4.13 11.46
CA ILE A 166 -8.94 -4.84 12.71
C ILE A 166 -9.73 -6.09 12.36
N MET A 167 -9.17 -7.25 12.65
CA MET A 167 -9.72 -8.53 12.25
C MET A 167 -9.87 -9.47 13.43
N PHE A 168 -10.92 -10.31 13.39
CA PHE A 168 -11.21 -11.28 14.41
C PHE A 168 -11.29 -12.68 13.79
N ASN A 169 -10.67 -13.67 14.46
CA ASN A 169 -10.75 -15.06 14.05
C ASN A 169 -12.17 -15.61 14.27
N ARG A 170 -12.82 -16.06 13.21
CA ARG A 170 -14.22 -16.52 13.25
C ARG A 170 -14.42 -17.71 14.18
N LYS A 171 -13.47 -18.63 14.23
CA LYS A 171 -13.55 -19.84 15.03
C LYS A 171 -13.50 -19.54 16.53
N LEU A 172 -12.57 -18.70 16.94
CA LEU A 172 -12.45 -18.27 18.34
C LEU A 172 -13.65 -17.41 18.76
N LEU A 173 -14.14 -16.55 17.85
CA LEU A 173 -15.36 -15.76 18.09
C LEU A 173 -16.54 -16.66 18.39
N ALA A 174 -16.77 -17.69 17.56
CA ALA A 174 -17.86 -18.66 17.74
C ALA A 174 -17.69 -19.47 19.03
N ARG A 175 -16.47 -19.95 19.34
CA ARG A 175 -16.18 -20.69 20.56
C ARG A 175 -16.40 -19.87 21.82
N ALA A 176 -16.21 -18.56 21.75
CA ALA A 176 -16.49 -17.65 22.85
C ALA A 176 -17.97 -17.24 22.93
N ASN A 177 -18.84 -17.79 22.08
CA ASN A 177 -20.25 -17.43 21.94
C ASN A 177 -20.49 -15.94 21.65
N LEU A 178 -19.62 -15.37 20.82
CA LEU A 178 -19.67 -13.97 20.42
C LEU A 178 -20.06 -13.83 18.95
N THR A 179 -20.72 -12.71 18.64
CA THR A 179 -21.03 -12.28 17.28
C THR A 179 -20.35 -10.95 17.00
N VAL A 180 -20.39 -10.48 15.75
CA VAL A 180 -19.82 -9.19 15.35
C VAL A 180 -20.39 -8.03 16.18
N SER A 181 -21.66 -8.11 16.60
CA SER A 181 -22.27 -7.09 17.46
C SER A 181 -21.65 -7.00 18.87
N ASP A 182 -20.92 -8.02 19.28
CA ASP A 182 -20.27 -8.09 20.59
C ASP A 182 -18.82 -7.55 20.60
N ILE A 183 -18.31 -7.09 19.46
CA ILE A 183 -16.91 -6.64 19.29
C ILE A 183 -16.82 -5.27 18.63
N GLN A 184 -17.77 -4.38 18.87
CA GLN A 184 -17.83 -3.07 18.22
C GLN A 184 -17.15 -1.97 19.03
N THR A 185 -17.31 -1.97 20.35
CA THR A 185 -16.73 -0.94 21.23
C THR A 185 -15.50 -1.43 21.98
N ALA A 186 -14.68 -0.50 22.44
CA ALA A 186 -13.50 -0.82 23.24
C ALA A 186 -13.83 -1.68 24.47
N SER A 187 -14.90 -1.34 25.21
CA SER A 187 -15.34 -2.13 26.36
C SER A 187 -15.78 -3.53 25.98
N GLN A 188 -16.50 -3.68 24.87
CA GLN A 188 -16.93 -4.99 24.37
C GLN A 188 -15.73 -5.85 23.95
N VAL A 189 -14.76 -5.25 23.26
CA VAL A 189 -13.58 -5.94 22.79
C VAL A 189 -12.73 -6.44 23.97
N LEU A 190 -12.58 -5.63 25.01
CA LEU A 190 -11.86 -6.06 26.23
C LEU A 190 -12.57 -7.23 26.94
N LYS A 191 -13.90 -7.21 26.98
CA LYS A 191 -14.68 -8.36 27.51
C LYS A 191 -14.49 -9.61 26.66
N ALA A 192 -14.46 -9.44 25.35
CA ALA A 192 -14.20 -10.53 24.42
C ALA A 192 -12.80 -11.13 24.65
N PHE A 193 -11.79 -10.30 24.87
CA PHE A 193 -10.44 -10.74 25.17
C PHE A 193 -10.40 -11.61 26.45
N GLU A 194 -11.13 -11.20 27.49
CA GLU A 194 -11.22 -11.97 28.74
C GLU A 194 -11.82 -13.37 28.51
N LYS A 195 -12.87 -13.46 27.69
CA LYS A 195 -13.47 -14.74 27.34
C LYS A 195 -12.52 -15.64 26.56
N VAL A 196 -11.83 -15.07 25.57
CA VAL A 196 -10.90 -15.81 24.69
C VAL A 196 -9.66 -16.25 25.46
N LYS A 197 -9.18 -15.44 26.39
CA LYS A 197 -8.04 -15.79 27.25
C LYS A 197 -8.28 -17.11 28.01
N LYS A 198 -9.53 -17.43 28.36
CA LYS A 198 -9.91 -18.64 29.07
C LYS A 198 -9.98 -19.86 28.15
N LEU A 199 -9.95 -19.69 26.85
CA LEU A 199 -9.98 -20.76 25.87
C LEU A 199 -8.57 -21.27 25.59
N THR A 200 -8.48 -22.54 25.25
CA THR A 200 -7.25 -23.18 24.75
C THR A 200 -7.40 -23.35 23.24
N ALA A 201 -6.34 -23.10 22.48
CA ALA A 201 -6.32 -23.35 21.04
C ALA A 201 -6.44 -24.85 20.76
N GLU A 202 -6.79 -25.26 19.54
CA GLU A 202 -6.99 -26.67 19.17
C GLU A 202 -5.74 -27.53 19.38
N ASP A 203 -4.56 -26.93 19.20
CA ASP A 203 -3.26 -27.60 19.42
C ASP A 203 -2.86 -27.68 20.91
N GLY A 204 -3.73 -27.25 21.83
CA GLY A 204 -3.48 -27.24 23.27
C GLY A 204 -2.68 -26.05 23.79
N GLN A 205 -2.25 -25.16 22.91
CA GLN A 205 -1.53 -23.93 23.30
C GLN A 205 -2.50 -22.83 23.78
N SER A 206 -1.98 -21.90 24.56
CA SER A 206 -2.75 -20.71 24.99
C SER A 206 -3.14 -19.86 23.80
N THR A 207 -4.34 -19.27 23.85
CA THR A 207 -4.78 -18.28 22.86
C THR A 207 -4.00 -16.97 23.04
N ILE A 208 -3.95 -16.18 21.97
CA ILE A 208 -3.44 -14.81 21.97
C ILE A 208 -4.63 -13.90 21.68
N PRO A 209 -5.26 -13.31 22.72
CA PRO A 209 -6.44 -12.47 22.50
C PRO A 209 -6.20 -11.29 21.55
N LEU A 210 -5.04 -10.62 21.69
CA LEU A 210 -4.69 -9.49 20.82
C LEU A 210 -3.26 -9.62 20.32
N LEU A 211 -3.09 -9.53 18.99
CA LEU A 211 -1.81 -9.47 18.31
C LEU A 211 -1.72 -8.18 17.50
N LEU A 212 -0.72 -7.36 17.78
CA LEU A 212 -0.33 -6.22 16.92
C LEU A 212 0.67 -6.71 15.87
N GLU A 213 0.93 -5.89 14.84
CA GLU A 213 1.76 -6.32 13.71
C GLU A 213 3.26 -6.34 14.01
N GLY A 214 3.69 -7.09 15.00
CA GLY A 214 5.10 -7.32 15.27
C GLY A 214 5.92 -6.03 15.26
N ASN A 215 7.07 -6.05 14.60
CA ASN A 215 7.97 -4.89 14.52
C ASN A 215 7.42 -3.72 13.65
N GLN A 216 6.31 -3.92 12.94
CA GLN A 216 5.62 -2.89 12.15
C GLN A 216 4.43 -2.25 12.90
N TYR A 217 4.24 -2.57 14.17
CA TYR A 217 3.04 -2.17 14.92
C TYR A 217 2.80 -0.65 15.00
N LEU A 218 3.84 0.16 15.00
CA LEU A 218 3.70 1.62 15.04
C LEU A 218 3.04 2.18 13.78
N ASP A 219 3.48 1.70 12.62
CA ASP A 219 3.03 2.21 11.32
C ASP A 219 1.67 1.64 10.91
N SER A 220 1.28 0.49 11.43
CA SER A 220 0.02 -0.17 11.07
C SER A 220 -0.98 -0.24 12.21
N SER A 221 -0.65 -0.97 13.27
CA SER A 221 -1.58 -1.26 14.37
C SER A 221 -1.96 -0.01 15.15
N ILE A 222 -0.96 0.77 15.60
CA ILE A 222 -1.19 2.00 16.36
C ILE A 222 -1.92 3.03 15.50
N SER A 223 -1.47 3.24 14.28
CA SER A 223 -2.09 4.19 13.35
C SER A 223 -3.56 3.86 13.09
N CYS A 224 -3.87 2.58 12.87
CA CYS A 224 -5.24 2.10 12.70
C CYS A 224 -6.08 2.35 13.96
N LEU A 225 -5.55 2.01 15.13
CA LEU A 225 -6.31 2.10 16.38
C LEU A 225 -6.57 3.53 16.82
N ILE A 226 -5.60 4.44 16.71
CA ILE A 226 -5.84 5.85 17.04
C ILE A 226 -6.88 6.49 16.12
N GLY A 227 -6.89 6.10 14.84
CA GLY A 227 -7.94 6.49 13.90
C GLY A 227 -9.30 5.93 14.29
N SER A 228 -9.35 4.67 14.74
CA SER A 228 -10.59 4.04 15.26
C SER A 228 -11.16 4.83 16.44
N PHE A 229 -10.32 5.36 17.29
CA PHE A 229 -10.72 6.17 18.44
C PHE A 229 -10.97 7.64 18.12
N GLY A 230 -10.86 8.03 16.85
CA GLY A 230 -11.28 9.34 16.37
C GLY A 230 -10.19 10.41 16.34
N ALA A 231 -8.91 10.02 16.44
CA ALA A 231 -7.82 10.99 16.30
C ALA A 231 -7.82 11.61 14.90
N GLU A 232 -7.75 12.93 14.84
CA GLU A 232 -7.82 13.70 13.62
C GLU A 232 -6.46 14.30 13.26
N VAL A 233 -6.32 14.73 12.01
CA VAL A 233 -5.08 15.35 11.52
C VAL A 233 -5.14 16.87 11.46
N ILE A 234 -6.25 17.46 11.88
CA ILE A 234 -6.43 18.89 11.95
C ILE A 234 -6.93 19.32 13.32
N ASP A 235 -6.58 20.53 13.73
CA ASP A 235 -7.08 21.16 14.94
C ASP A 235 -8.39 21.94 14.67
N ASP A 236 -8.93 22.60 15.71
CA ASP A 236 -10.17 23.36 15.61
C ASP A 236 -10.10 24.56 14.65
N ASN A 237 -8.87 25.00 14.33
CA ASN A 237 -8.62 26.10 13.39
C ASN A 237 -8.40 25.61 11.94
N GLY A 238 -8.48 24.29 11.70
CA GLY A 238 -8.24 23.71 10.38
C GLY A 238 -6.76 23.56 10.01
N ASN A 239 -5.85 23.67 10.99
CA ASN A 239 -4.42 23.49 10.80
C ASN A 239 -4.00 22.07 11.10
N TYR A 240 -2.98 21.59 10.40
CA TYR A 240 -2.44 20.25 10.61
C TYR A 240 -1.90 20.08 12.04
N THR A 241 -2.22 18.96 12.64
CA THR A 241 -1.67 18.52 13.92
C THR A 241 -1.41 17.02 13.91
N GLU A 242 -0.28 16.60 14.48
CA GLU A 242 0.05 15.18 14.59
C GLU A 242 -0.89 14.48 15.57
N ARG A 243 -1.40 13.32 15.17
CA ARG A 243 -2.37 12.54 15.96
C ARG A 243 -1.81 12.08 17.31
N PHE A 244 -0.50 11.87 17.45
CA PHE A 244 0.14 11.45 18.69
C PHE A 244 0.08 12.49 19.81
N LEU A 245 -0.32 13.72 19.52
CA LEU A 245 -0.48 14.78 20.53
C LEU A 245 -1.95 14.96 20.96
N GLN A 246 -2.86 14.17 20.41
CA GLN A 246 -4.30 14.35 20.64
C GLN A 246 -4.83 13.45 21.76
N PRO A 247 -5.93 13.85 22.44
CA PRO A 247 -6.54 13.06 23.53
C PRO A 247 -6.94 11.64 23.10
N GLU A 248 -7.39 11.48 21.85
CA GLU A 248 -7.82 10.18 21.32
C GLU A 248 -6.66 9.18 21.25
N CYS A 249 -5.44 9.67 21.07
CA CYS A 249 -4.24 8.84 21.15
C CYS A 249 -4.05 8.28 22.55
N LYS A 250 -4.27 9.08 23.58
CA LYS A 250 -4.21 8.64 24.98
C LYS A 250 -5.22 7.52 25.24
N ASP A 251 -6.44 7.68 24.77
CA ASP A 251 -7.51 6.68 24.94
C ASP A 251 -7.14 5.35 24.25
N ALA A 252 -6.57 5.41 23.07
CA ALA A 252 -6.09 4.24 22.35
C ALA A 252 -4.94 3.54 23.11
N PHE A 253 -4.00 4.30 23.64
CA PHE A 253 -2.89 3.75 24.42
C PHE A 253 -3.37 3.17 25.76
N ALA A 254 -4.37 3.78 26.40
CA ALA A 254 -4.99 3.23 27.61
C ALA A 254 -5.68 1.89 27.34
N PHE A 255 -6.38 1.78 26.23
CA PHE A 255 -6.96 0.50 25.78
C PHE A 255 -5.87 -0.57 25.62
N LEU A 256 -4.79 -0.25 24.95
CA LEU A 256 -3.67 -1.18 24.75
C LEU A 256 -2.97 -1.51 26.06
N ASN A 257 -2.73 -0.52 26.92
CA ASN A 257 -2.14 -0.75 28.23
C ASN A 257 -3.00 -1.73 29.06
N THR A 258 -4.32 -1.56 29.04
CA THR A 258 -5.22 -2.53 29.69
C THR A 258 -5.04 -3.92 29.13
N ALA A 259 -4.93 -4.07 27.80
CA ALA A 259 -4.71 -5.35 27.16
C ALA A 259 -3.38 -5.99 27.57
N PHE A 260 -2.30 -5.24 27.62
CA PHE A 260 -0.99 -5.72 28.07
C PHE A 260 -1.00 -6.10 29.57
N ARG A 261 -1.56 -5.24 30.40
CA ARG A 261 -1.60 -5.49 31.88
C ARG A 261 -2.42 -6.72 32.23
N LYS A 262 -3.49 -6.99 31.50
CA LYS A 262 -4.36 -8.16 31.74
C LYS A 262 -3.90 -9.43 31.02
N GLY A 263 -2.78 -9.37 30.31
CA GLY A 263 -2.25 -10.52 29.59
C GLY A 263 -3.04 -10.91 28.35
N TYR A 264 -3.70 -9.94 27.70
CA TYR A 264 -4.36 -10.12 26.40
C TYR A 264 -3.40 -9.94 25.24
N ALA A 265 -2.38 -9.12 25.42
CA ALA A 265 -1.30 -8.88 24.47
C ALA A 265 0.05 -9.00 25.18
N PHE A 266 1.11 -9.27 24.42
CA PHE A 266 2.43 -9.59 24.97
C PHE A 266 3.50 -8.71 24.32
N SER A 267 4.37 -8.11 25.16
CA SER A 267 5.43 -7.20 24.71
C SER A 267 6.41 -7.86 23.73
N GLU A 268 6.72 -9.14 23.95
CA GLU A 268 7.61 -9.92 23.09
C GLU A 268 7.09 -10.02 21.63
N ASP A 269 5.79 -9.94 21.44
CA ASP A 269 5.18 -10.03 20.11
C ASP A 269 5.47 -8.76 19.27
N LEU A 270 5.84 -7.65 19.90
CA LEU A 270 6.19 -6.40 19.20
C LEU A 270 7.54 -6.47 18.46
N THR A 271 8.31 -7.52 18.66
CA THR A 271 9.60 -7.73 18.00
C THR A 271 9.56 -8.75 16.87
N LEU A 272 8.41 -9.37 16.64
CA LEU A 272 8.25 -10.40 15.62
C LEU A 272 8.42 -9.82 14.21
N ASP A 273 9.07 -10.58 13.34
CA ASP A 273 9.14 -10.25 11.92
C ASP A 273 7.89 -10.72 11.16
N ASN A 274 7.80 -10.37 9.89
CA ASN A 274 6.62 -10.67 9.08
C ASN A 274 6.35 -12.19 8.94
N LEU A 275 7.38 -13.01 8.83
CA LEU A 275 7.22 -14.48 8.73
C LEU A 275 6.71 -15.05 10.02
N GLN A 276 7.26 -14.65 11.17
CA GLN A 276 6.79 -15.05 12.49
C GLN A 276 5.35 -14.64 12.74
N MET A 277 4.96 -13.43 12.29
CA MET A 277 3.59 -12.94 12.36
C MET A 277 2.63 -13.81 11.58
N ARG A 278 2.98 -14.14 10.35
CA ARG A 278 2.16 -14.99 9.47
C ARG A 278 1.95 -16.39 10.04
N ASP A 279 3.00 -16.96 10.62
CA ASP A 279 2.93 -18.27 11.26
C ASP A 279 1.95 -18.27 12.44
N LEU A 280 1.98 -17.24 13.28
CA LEU A 280 1.03 -17.10 14.40
C LEU A 280 -0.41 -16.94 13.90
N ILE A 281 -0.62 -16.09 12.89
CA ILE A 281 -1.95 -15.85 12.32
C ILE A 281 -2.53 -17.12 11.71
N ALA A 282 -1.69 -17.95 11.08
CA ALA A 282 -2.11 -19.21 10.46
C ALA A 282 -2.53 -20.28 11.47
N ASP A 283 -2.19 -20.15 12.74
CA ASP A 283 -2.26 -21.20 13.77
C ASP A 283 -3.59 -21.23 14.55
N ASP A 284 -4.57 -20.38 14.23
CA ASP A 284 -5.86 -20.23 14.95
C ASP A 284 -5.75 -20.00 16.47
N ARG A 285 -4.63 -19.43 16.91
CA ARG A 285 -4.42 -19.03 18.31
C ARG A 285 -4.74 -17.55 18.53
N VAL A 286 -4.63 -16.74 17.49
CA VAL A 286 -4.83 -15.27 17.54
C VAL A 286 -6.30 -14.97 17.36
N PHE A 287 -6.90 -14.28 18.32
CA PHE A 287 -8.30 -13.87 18.26
C PHE A 287 -8.49 -12.58 17.50
N CYS A 288 -7.80 -11.51 17.93
CA CYS A 288 -7.86 -10.20 17.30
C CYS A 288 -6.48 -9.83 16.76
N TYR A 289 -6.42 -9.48 15.49
CA TYR A 289 -5.22 -8.97 14.84
C TYR A 289 -5.48 -7.55 14.35
N ILE A 290 -4.60 -6.62 14.70
CA ILE A 290 -4.64 -5.23 14.21
C ILE A 290 -3.36 -4.99 13.41
N GLY A 291 -3.49 -4.68 12.12
CA GLY A 291 -2.35 -4.45 11.26
C GLY A 291 -2.66 -4.63 9.79
N ASN A 292 -1.64 -4.97 9.01
CA ASN A 292 -1.79 -5.20 7.57
C ASN A 292 -2.63 -6.45 7.32
N THR A 293 -3.79 -6.26 6.72
CA THR A 293 -4.78 -7.31 6.46
C THR A 293 -4.29 -8.37 5.49
N SER A 294 -3.31 -8.07 4.65
CA SER A 294 -2.75 -9.05 3.72
C SER A 294 -2.04 -10.20 4.43
N ASN A 295 -1.69 -10.05 5.71
CA ASN A 295 -1.16 -11.16 6.51
C ASN A 295 -2.19 -12.27 6.76
N THR A 296 -3.48 -12.00 6.54
CA THR A 296 -4.56 -13.03 6.59
C THR A 296 -4.80 -13.69 5.24
N SER A 297 -4.08 -13.33 4.19
CA SER A 297 -4.33 -13.78 2.81
C SER A 297 -4.11 -15.28 2.59
N VAL A 298 -3.48 -15.99 3.54
CA VAL A 298 -3.36 -17.45 3.48
C VAL A 298 -4.74 -18.11 3.51
N ASP A 299 -5.66 -17.59 4.37
CA ASP A 299 -7.06 -17.98 4.37
C ASP A 299 -7.91 -16.85 4.98
N ALA A 300 -8.30 -15.89 4.17
CA ALA A 300 -9.12 -14.77 4.61
C ALA A 300 -10.53 -15.19 5.05
N THR A 301 -11.01 -16.38 4.66
CA THR A 301 -12.32 -16.90 5.06
C THR A 301 -12.42 -17.17 6.56
N ARG A 302 -11.30 -17.32 7.24
CA ARG A 302 -11.23 -17.55 8.69
C ARG A 302 -11.36 -16.28 9.53
N TRP A 303 -11.41 -15.13 8.89
CA TRP A 303 -11.38 -13.82 9.54
C TRP A 303 -12.62 -12.99 9.20
N VAL A 304 -13.00 -12.13 10.14
CA VAL A 304 -14.05 -11.13 9.96
C VAL A 304 -13.62 -9.81 10.57
N SER A 305 -14.09 -8.70 10.01
CA SER A 305 -13.90 -7.38 10.60
C SER A 305 -15.26 -6.76 10.92
N ALA A 306 -15.36 -6.14 12.10
CA ALA A 306 -16.50 -5.30 12.48
C ALA A 306 -16.30 -3.85 12.05
N GLY A 307 -15.19 -3.55 11.35
CA GLY A 307 -14.74 -2.19 11.09
C GLY A 307 -13.90 -1.65 12.25
N PRO A 308 -14.01 -0.35 12.57
CA PRO A 308 -13.24 0.23 13.67
C PRO A 308 -13.68 -0.32 15.04
N ILE A 309 -12.75 -0.32 15.99
CA ILE A 309 -13.10 -0.45 17.41
C ILE A 309 -13.53 0.93 17.87
N LEU A 310 -14.79 1.08 18.27
CA LEU A 310 -15.34 2.37 18.68
C LEU A 310 -14.85 2.76 20.07
N SER A 311 -14.44 4.00 20.21
CA SER A 311 -14.13 4.59 21.51
C SER A 311 -15.38 4.59 22.41
N ASP A 312 -15.20 4.35 23.72
CA ASP A 312 -16.28 4.49 24.70
C ASP A 312 -16.67 5.97 24.94
N PHE A 313 -15.97 6.91 24.32
CA PHE A 313 -16.17 8.35 24.49
C PHE A 313 -17.00 9.00 23.36
N GLY A 314 -17.66 8.20 22.53
CA GLY A 314 -18.55 8.71 21.49
C GLY A 314 -17.86 9.42 20.33
N LYS A 315 -16.57 9.13 20.11
CA LYS A 315 -15.83 9.72 19.01
C LYS A 315 -16.11 9.01 17.68
N ARG A 316 -16.15 9.80 16.61
CA ARG A 316 -16.28 9.30 15.24
C ARG A 316 -14.94 8.73 14.77
N PRO A 317 -14.90 7.51 14.24
CA PRO A 317 -13.67 6.99 13.62
C PRO A 317 -13.22 7.84 12.42
N VAL A 318 -11.91 7.95 12.23
CA VAL A 318 -11.29 8.74 11.17
C VAL A 318 -10.25 7.90 10.44
N MET A 319 -10.28 7.92 9.12
CA MET A 319 -9.27 7.28 8.29
C MET A 319 -9.07 8.05 7.00
N SER A 320 -8.00 7.72 6.28
CA SER A 320 -7.73 8.29 4.97
C SER A 320 -7.66 7.23 3.88
N ILE A 321 -8.05 7.60 2.68
CA ILE A 321 -7.90 6.80 1.46
C ILE A 321 -7.37 7.74 0.37
N ASP A 322 -6.48 7.24 -0.47
CA ASP A 322 -5.97 7.99 -1.62
C ASP A 322 -7.03 8.00 -2.72
N LEU A 323 -7.82 9.07 -2.78
CA LEU A 323 -9.01 9.17 -3.63
C LEU A 323 -8.79 9.99 -4.90
N SER A 324 -7.93 11.00 -4.88
CA SER A 324 -7.83 11.95 -5.98
C SER A 324 -7.02 11.42 -7.16
N VAL A 325 -5.73 11.27 -6.99
CA VAL A 325 -4.85 10.75 -8.04
C VAL A 325 -3.86 9.79 -7.39
N PRO A 326 -4.20 8.51 -7.29
CA PRO A 326 -3.27 7.51 -6.74
C PRO A 326 -1.95 7.51 -7.47
N THR A 327 -0.87 7.39 -6.71
CA THR A 327 0.49 7.56 -7.22
C THR A 327 0.97 6.43 -8.13
N GLY A 328 0.30 5.28 -8.12
CA GLY A 328 0.83 4.08 -8.76
C GLY A 328 1.94 3.46 -7.90
N TRP A 329 2.76 2.62 -8.50
CA TRP A 329 3.84 1.97 -7.76
C TRP A 329 5.20 2.15 -8.43
N MET A 330 5.42 1.49 -9.57
CA MET A 330 6.69 1.52 -10.27
C MET A 330 6.73 2.62 -11.32
N GLN A 331 7.89 3.26 -11.46
CA GLN A 331 8.15 4.24 -12.51
C GLN A 331 9.17 3.68 -13.49
N THR A 332 8.80 3.55 -14.76
CA THR A 332 9.70 3.06 -15.82
C THR A 332 10.19 4.21 -16.68
N PHE A 333 11.50 4.42 -16.66
CA PHE A 333 12.22 5.46 -17.40
C PHE A 333 12.94 4.87 -18.61
N VAL A 334 13.09 5.68 -19.65
CA VAL A 334 13.91 5.35 -20.83
C VAL A 334 15.17 6.20 -20.81
N SER A 335 16.31 5.54 -20.83
CA SER A 335 17.60 6.21 -20.84
C SER A 335 17.86 6.88 -22.21
N LYS A 336 18.42 8.09 -22.19
CA LYS A 336 18.85 8.77 -23.42
C LYS A 336 20.03 8.07 -24.10
N SER A 337 20.76 7.23 -23.36
CA SER A 337 21.85 6.41 -23.90
C SER A 337 21.39 5.15 -24.64
N CYS A 338 20.10 4.84 -24.60
CA CYS A 338 19.54 3.71 -25.34
C CYS A 338 19.79 3.90 -26.85
N LYS A 339 20.39 2.88 -27.47
CA LYS A 339 20.76 2.92 -28.89
C LYS A 339 19.64 2.50 -29.84
N THR A 340 18.55 1.98 -29.30
CA THR A 340 17.40 1.50 -30.07
C THR A 340 16.09 2.15 -29.58
N PRO A 341 16.01 3.49 -29.58
CA PRO A 341 14.87 4.20 -29.01
C PRO A 341 13.56 3.90 -29.71
N GLU A 342 13.55 3.75 -31.03
CA GLU A 342 12.35 3.42 -31.80
C GLU A 342 11.78 2.05 -31.42
N LEU A 343 12.65 1.06 -31.22
CA LEU A 343 12.26 -0.26 -30.75
C LEU A 343 11.65 -0.20 -29.36
N VAL A 344 12.28 0.57 -28.46
CA VAL A 344 11.78 0.76 -27.08
C VAL A 344 10.41 1.43 -27.09
N ALA A 345 10.21 2.46 -27.91
CA ALA A 345 8.93 3.14 -28.01
C ALA A 345 7.80 2.18 -28.45
N ARG A 346 8.07 1.35 -29.45
CA ARG A 346 7.12 0.33 -29.92
C ARG A 346 6.91 -0.78 -28.89
N PHE A 347 7.95 -1.14 -28.14
CA PHE A 347 7.86 -2.09 -27.03
C PHE A 347 6.90 -1.58 -25.94
N PHE A 348 7.04 -0.33 -25.51
CA PHE A 348 6.10 0.30 -24.58
C PHE A 348 4.68 0.33 -25.13
N ASP A 349 4.53 0.73 -26.37
CA ASP A 349 3.22 0.82 -27.01
C ASP A 349 2.48 -0.53 -27.01
N TYR A 350 3.19 -1.60 -27.34
CA TYR A 350 2.62 -2.96 -27.31
C TYR A 350 2.33 -3.43 -25.89
N MET A 351 3.31 -3.33 -24.98
CA MET A 351 3.19 -3.86 -23.61
C MET A 351 2.10 -3.18 -22.80
N THR A 352 1.76 -1.95 -23.13
CA THR A 352 0.73 -1.15 -22.46
C THR A 352 -0.62 -1.15 -23.21
N SER A 353 -0.67 -1.72 -24.41
CA SER A 353 -1.90 -1.90 -25.18
C SER A 353 -2.79 -2.98 -24.57
N ASP A 354 -4.07 -2.97 -24.93
CA ASP A 354 -5.03 -4.01 -24.51
C ASP A 354 -4.54 -5.41 -24.91
N GLU A 355 -4.01 -5.55 -26.12
CA GLU A 355 -3.45 -6.83 -26.61
C GLU A 355 -2.24 -7.26 -25.76
N GLY A 356 -1.30 -6.37 -25.53
CA GLY A 356 -0.08 -6.66 -24.77
C GLY A 356 -0.36 -6.95 -23.30
N LEU A 357 -1.25 -6.19 -22.67
CA LEU A 357 -1.69 -6.44 -21.30
C LEU A 357 -2.40 -7.77 -21.16
N LEU A 358 -3.27 -8.10 -22.10
CA LEU A 358 -4.00 -9.37 -22.09
C LEU A 358 -3.04 -10.56 -22.23
N TYR A 359 -2.15 -10.50 -23.21
CA TYR A 359 -1.19 -11.57 -23.44
C TYR A 359 -0.20 -11.75 -22.27
N SER A 360 0.39 -10.66 -21.80
CA SER A 360 1.40 -10.72 -20.74
C SER A 360 0.84 -11.08 -19.35
N ASN A 361 -0.45 -10.85 -19.12
CA ASN A 361 -1.09 -11.17 -17.84
C ASN A 361 -1.93 -12.45 -17.87
N TYR A 362 -2.50 -12.82 -19.00
CA TYR A 362 -3.45 -13.95 -19.09
C TYR A 362 -3.02 -15.05 -20.05
N GLY A 363 -2.15 -14.78 -21.02
CA GLY A 363 -1.67 -15.78 -21.97
C GLY A 363 -2.51 -15.89 -23.23
N VAL A 364 -2.88 -17.10 -23.60
CA VAL A 364 -3.55 -17.43 -24.87
C VAL A 364 -5.02 -17.74 -24.64
N GLU A 365 -5.90 -17.08 -25.40
CA GLU A 365 -7.35 -17.29 -25.32
C GLU A 365 -7.71 -18.75 -25.62
N ASN A 366 -8.67 -19.30 -24.87
CA ASN A 366 -9.15 -20.68 -24.91
C ASN A 366 -8.13 -21.74 -24.45
N GLU A 367 -6.90 -21.36 -24.16
CA GLU A 367 -5.90 -22.22 -23.53
C GLU A 367 -5.66 -21.83 -22.07
N ASP A 368 -5.34 -20.56 -21.83
CA ASP A 368 -4.99 -20.03 -20.52
C ASP A 368 -6.14 -19.25 -19.87
N TYR A 369 -7.03 -18.72 -20.65
CA TYR A 369 -8.21 -17.97 -20.18
C TYR A 369 -9.36 -18.10 -21.19
N THR A 370 -10.55 -17.78 -20.69
CA THR A 370 -11.79 -17.66 -21.49
C THR A 370 -12.53 -16.40 -21.08
N PHE A 371 -13.42 -15.94 -21.96
CA PHE A 371 -14.42 -14.93 -21.60
C PHE A 371 -15.77 -15.61 -21.41
N ASP A 372 -16.51 -15.23 -20.36
CA ASP A 372 -17.90 -15.67 -20.20
C ASP A 372 -18.84 -14.87 -21.10
N SER A 373 -20.15 -15.22 -21.06
CA SER A 373 -21.16 -14.56 -21.88
C SER A 373 -21.33 -13.06 -21.59
N ASP A 374 -20.93 -12.61 -20.39
CA ASP A 374 -20.99 -11.22 -19.98
C ASP A 374 -19.69 -10.46 -20.28
N GLY A 375 -18.69 -11.14 -20.83
CA GLY A 375 -17.41 -10.57 -21.20
C GLY A 375 -16.40 -10.49 -20.06
N TYR A 376 -16.62 -11.19 -18.96
CA TYR A 376 -15.63 -11.29 -17.88
C TYR A 376 -14.59 -12.36 -18.18
N ILE A 377 -13.35 -12.08 -17.79
CA ILE A 377 -12.23 -12.98 -18.01
C ILE A 377 -12.09 -14.00 -16.87
N HIS A 378 -11.83 -15.26 -17.25
CA HIS A 378 -11.60 -16.36 -16.31
C HIS A 378 -10.35 -17.12 -16.72
N ARG A 379 -9.39 -17.29 -15.81
CA ARG A 379 -8.27 -18.19 -16.04
C ARG A 379 -8.76 -19.63 -16.07
N THR A 380 -8.29 -20.41 -17.03
CA THR A 380 -8.47 -21.86 -17.02
C THR A 380 -7.58 -22.48 -15.92
N ALA A 381 -7.77 -23.76 -15.62
CA ALA A 381 -6.86 -24.46 -14.69
C ALA A 381 -5.41 -24.40 -15.15
N ARG A 382 -5.16 -24.54 -16.46
CA ARG A 382 -3.84 -24.36 -17.06
C ARG A 382 -3.31 -22.94 -16.87
N GLY A 383 -4.16 -21.93 -17.11
CA GLY A 383 -3.78 -20.53 -16.94
C GLY A 383 -3.46 -20.18 -15.49
N GLN A 384 -4.22 -20.70 -14.54
CA GLN A 384 -3.93 -20.52 -13.11
C GLN A 384 -2.60 -21.13 -12.70
N GLN A 385 -2.31 -22.35 -13.16
CA GLN A 385 -1.04 -23.02 -12.87
C GLN A 385 0.13 -22.26 -13.49
N ARG A 386 -0.01 -21.82 -14.72
CA ARG A 386 1.01 -21.04 -15.44
C ARG A 386 1.28 -19.70 -14.73
N PHE A 387 0.24 -19.03 -14.30
CA PHE A 387 0.35 -17.77 -13.52
C PHE A 387 1.02 -18.00 -12.16
N HIS A 388 0.67 -19.07 -11.48
CA HIS A 388 1.27 -19.44 -10.20
C HIS A 388 2.76 -19.77 -10.35
N ASP A 389 3.15 -20.54 -11.35
CA ASP A 389 4.54 -20.95 -11.58
C ASP A 389 5.40 -19.80 -12.10
N SER A 390 4.84 -18.94 -12.93
CA SER A 390 5.47 -17.73 -13.49
C SER A 390 6.84 -17.98 -14.16
N ASN A 391 7.04 -19.14 -14.76
CA ASN A 391 8.34 -19.55 -15.32
C ASN A 391 8.69 -18.87 -16.63
N ASP A 392 7.75 -18.21 -17.31
CA ASP A 392 7.88 -17.66 -18.65
C ASP A 392 7.40 -16.21 -18.76
N MET A 393 7.46 -15.45 -17.69
CA MET A 393 7.07 -14.05 -17.57
C MET A 393 5.56 -13.80 -17.41
N LEU A 394 4.69 -14.79 -17.47
CA LEU A 394 3.24 -14.56 -17.32
C LEU A 394 2.95 -13.88 -15.97
N GLY A 395 2.33 -12.70 -16.01
CA GLY A 395 1.97 -11.95 -14.82
C GLY A 395 3.13 -11.23 -14.12
N LEU A 396 4.32 -11.21 -14.70
CA LEU A 396 5.51 -10.63 -14.08
C LEU A 396 5.95 -9.28 -14.65
N PHE A 397 5.21 -8.71 -15.58
CA PHE A 397 5.46 -7.35 -16.05
C PHE A 397 4.78 -6.33 -15.14
N TRP A 398 5.16 -6.32 -13.88
CA TRP A 398 4.57 -5.46 -12.85
C TRP A 398 4.66 -3.97 -13.21
N ASN A 399 5.74 -3.59 -13.88
CA ASN A 399 5.97 -2.21 -14.29
C ASN A 399 5.01 -1.71 -15.38
N PHE A 400 4.34 -2.62 -16.09
CA PHE A 400 3.32 -2.30 -17.09
C PHE A 400 1.89 -2.63 -16.63
N TYR A 401 1.73 -3.22 -15.44
CA TYR A 401 0.41 -3.63 -14.95
C TYR A 401 -0.52 -2.43 -14.78
N ASN A 402 -1.74 -2.59 -15.27
CA ASN A 402 -2.78 -1.56 -15.26
C ASN A 402 -4.00 -2.09 -14.51
N VAL A 403 -4.24 -1.55 -13.32
CA VAL A 403 -5.33 -1.98 -12.44
C VAL A 403 -6.70 -1.68 -13.06
N ALA A 404 -6.89 -0.48 -13.60
CA ALA A 404 -8.17 -0.09 -14.20
C ALA A 404 -8.53 -0.99 -15.39
N TRP A 405 -7.56 -1.31 -16.23
CA TRP A 405 -7.74 -2.25 -17.33
C TRP A 405 -8.17 -3.62 -16.83
N ASP A 406 -7.45 -4.17 -15.85
CA ASP A 406 -7.74 -5.50 -15.30
C ASP A 406 -9.12 -5.55 -14.65
N HIS A 407 -9.47 -4.55 -13.85
CA HIS A 407 -10.79 -4.44 -13.23
C HIS A 407 -11.92 -4.32 -14.26
N SER A 408 -11.64 -3.77 -15.45
CA SER A 408 -12.65 -3.71 -16.53
C SER A 408 -13.05 -5.08 -17.06
N LEU A 409 -12.19 -6.09 -16.86
CA LEU A 409 -12.40 -7.47 -17.35
C LEU A 409 -12.72 -8.47 -16.23
N LEU A 410 -12.33 -8.18 -14.98
CA LEU A 410 -12.47 -9.13 -13.89
C LEU A 410 -13.92 -9.27 -13.43
N PRO A 411 -14.37 -10.53 -13.20
CA PRO A 411 -15.67 -10.76 -12.58
C PRO A 411 -15.67 -10.33 -11.11
N VAL A 412 -16.87 -10.09 -10.58
CA VAL A 412 -17.03 -9.88 -9.14
C VAL A 412 -16.68 -11.18 -8.42
N PRO A 413 -15.86 -11.16 -7.36
CA PRO A 413 -15.53 -12.37 -6.61
C PRO A 413 -16.79 -13.06 -6.09
N ALA A 414 -16.79 -14.39 -6.12
CA ALA A 414 -17.89 -15.18 -5.58
C ALA A 414 -18.04 -14.88 -4.07
N LYS A 415 -19.28 -14.75 -3.61
CA LYS A 415 -19.61 -14.50 -2.21
C LYS A 415 -19.02 -15.60 -1.32
N GLY A 416 -18.29 -15.21 -0.28
CA GLY A 416 -17.63 -16.13 0.65
C GLY A 416 -16.31 -16.71 0.14
N SER A 417 -15.87 -16.36 -1.07
CA SER A 417 -14.53 -16.71 -1.57
C SER A 417 -13.45 -15.98 -0.76
N MET A 418 -12.22 -16.43 -0.92
CA MET A 418 -11.07 -15.82 -0.23
C MET A 418 -10.91 -14.33 -0.59
N ASP A 419 -11.03 -14.00 -1.87
CA ASP A 419 -10.95 -12.62 -2.34
C ASP A 419 -12.11 -11.76 -1.82
N ASP A 420 -13.34 -12.29 -1.82
CA ASP A 420 -14.50 -11.59 -1.25
C ASP A 420 -14.31 -11.32 0.24
N CYS A 421 -13.87 -12.31 1.00
CA CYS A 421 -13.62 -12.15 2.44
C CYS A 421 -12.53 -11.12 2.72
N LEU A 422 -11.44 -11.14 1.96
CA LEU A 422 -10.36 -10.16 2.11
C LEU A 422 -10.86 -8.74 1.77
N ASN A 423 -11.62 -8.60 0.69
CA ASN A 423 -12.20 -7.32 0.29
C ASN A 423 -13.16 -6.76 1.36
N GLN A 424 -13.98 -7.62 1.97
CA GLN A 424 -14.84 -7.22 3.08
C GLN A 424 -14.04 -6.75 4.30
N ILE A 425 -12.98 -7.44 4.64
CA ILE A 425 -12.08 -7.05 5.74
C ILE A 425 -11.46 -5.68 5.45
N GLN A 426 -10.91 -5.50 4.25
CA GLN A 426 -10.20 -4.28 3.87
C GLN A 426 -11.11 -3.06 3.72
N THR A 427 -12.41 -3.26 3.50
CA THR A 427 -13.38 -2.17 3.36
C THR A 427 -14.20 -1.91 4.61
N ALA A 428 -14.15 -2.78 5.60
CA ALA A 428 -15.03 -2.71 6.77
C ALA A 428 -14.89 -1.41 7.56
N PHE A 429 -13.69 -0.89 7.70
CA PHE A 429 -13.45 0.36 8.44
C PHE A 429 -14.11 1.55 7.73
N ALA A 430 -13.86 1.72 6.44
CA ALA A 430 -14.43 2.81 5.64
C ALA A 430 -15.94 2.70 5.48
N ARG A 431 -16.48 1.47 5.43
CA ARG A 431 -17.92 1.23 5.28
C ARG A 431 -18.72 1.39 6.58
N TYR A 432 -18.05 1.45 7.72
CA TYR A 432 -18.75 1.75 8.96
C TYR A 432 -19.41 3.14 8.84
N PRO A 433 -20.73 3.26 9.07
CA PRO A 433 -21.49 4.47 8.67
C PRO A 433 -20.98 5.79 9.24
N ASP A 434 -20.47 5.78 10.46
CA ASP A 434 -19.97 7.00 11.12
C ASP A 434 -18.50 7.30 10.85
N THR A 435 -17.81 6.45 10.11
CA THR A 435 -16.39 6.70 9.78
C THR A 435 -16.27 7.91 8.87
N TYR A 436 -15.44 8.86 9.28
CA TYR A 436 -15.03 9.97 8.42
C TYR A 436 -13.82 9.54 7.60
N VAL A 437 -13.99 9.50 6.29
CA VAL A 437 -12.93 9.18 5.33
C VAL A 437 -12.51 10.46 4.63
N TYR A 438 -11.25 10.86 4.78
CA TYR A 438 -10.70 11.98 4.04
C TYR A 438 -9.70 11.50 2.98
N ASP A 439 -9.48 12.34 1.97
CA ASP A 439 -8.54 12.04 0.90
C ASP A 439 -7.09 12.24 1.36
N SER A 440 -6.31 11.17 1.41
CA SER A 440 -4.91 11.23 1.82
C SER A 440 -4.03 12.10 0.89
N ALA A 441 -4.47 12.35 -0.34
CA ALA A 441 -3.79 13.28 -1.25
C ALA A 441 -3.67 14.69 -0.68
N LEU A 442 -4.60 15.07 0.22
CA LEU A 442 -4.58 16.38 0.88
C LEU A 442 -3.39 16.56 1.84
N LEU A 443 -2.80 15.46 2.28
CA LEU A 443 -1.60 15.46 3.14
C LEU A 443 -0.33 15.07 2.38
N ARG A 444 -0.41 14.89 1.07
CA ARG A 444 0.74 14.49 0.26
C ARG A 444 1.80 15.59 0.25
N LEU A 445 3.03 15.20 0.54
CA LEU A 445 4.17 16.11 0.52
C LEU A 445 4.97 15.92 -0.78
N PRO A 446 5.44 17.01 -1.42
CA PRO A 446 6.38 16.88 -2.53
C PRO A 446 7.65 16.15 -2.08
N ASP A 447 8.30 15.47 -3.01
CA ASP A 447 9.58 14.83 -2.74
C ASP A 447 10.58 15.88 -2.24
N ASN A 448 11.35 15.55 -1.20
CA ASN A 448 12.31 16.44 -0.53
C ASN A 448 11.70 17.69 0.14
N TYR A 449 10.38 17.74 0.32
CA TYR A 449 9.74 18.85 1.03
C TYR A 449 10.26 18.95 2.47
N ILE A 450 10.42 17.80 3.13
CA ILE A 450 11.12 17.69 4.41
C ILE A 450 12.46 17.01 4.13
N SER A 451 13.46 17.81 3.81
CA SER A 451 14.80 17.30 3.51
C SER A 451 15.43 16.71 4.79
N PRO A 452 16.10 15.54 4.72
CA PRO A 452 16.75 14.92 5.88
C PRO A 452 17.75 15.82 6.60
N ASN A 453 18.42 16.72 5.88
CA ASN A 453 19.42 17.64 6.43
C ASN A 453 18.84 18.96 6.92
N SER A 454 17.56 19.20 6.70
CA SER A 454 16.87 20.38 7.21
C SER A 454 16.59 20.26 8.70
N GLU A 455 16.28 21.39 9.35
CA GLU A 455 15.87 21.40 10.74
C GLU A 455 14.63 20.51 10.95
N GLU A 456 13.60 20.66 10.10
CA GLU A 456 12.38 19.86 10.18
C GLU A 456 12.65 18.37 9.91
N GLY A 457 13.57 18.04 9.01
CA GLY A 457 13.99 16.65 8.75
C GLY A 457 14.66 16.01 9.96
N GLN A 458 15.48 16.77 10.69
CA GLN A 458 16.11 16.29 11.92
C GLN A 458 15.09 16.13 13.05
N ILE A 459 14.12 17.04 13.15
CA ILE A 459 13.01 16.93 14.09
C ILE A 459 12.21 15.65 13.82
N GLU A 460 11.85 15.41 12.57
CA GLU A 460 11.10 14.22 12.16
C GLU A 460 11.83 12.93 12.54
N SER A 461 13.10 12.84 12.21
CA SER A 461 13.96 11.70 12.54
C SER A 461 14.06 11.47 14.05
N THR A 462 14.24 12.54 14.82
CA THR A 462 14.32 12.47 16.29
C THR A 462 13.00 12.06 16.92
N LEU A 463 11.87 12.58 16.41
CA LEU A 463 10.53 12.20 16.87
C LEU A 463 10.24 10.73 16.60
N GLU A 464 10.58 10.22 15.41
CA GLU A 464 10.41 8.81 15.07
C GLU A 464 11.18 7.90 16.03
N ALA A 465 12.45 8.23 16.28
CA ALA A 465 13.29 7.47 17.21
C ALA A 465 12.72 7.51 18.64
N TYR A 466 12.29 8.68 19.09
CA TYR A 466 11.71 8.85 20.42
C TYR A 466 10.40 8.05 20.57
N ARG A 467 9.49 8.14 19.61
CA ARG A 467 8.22 7.41 19.63
C ARG A 467 8.45 5.90 19.68
N LYS A 468 9.39 5.41 18.89
CA LYS A 468 9.77 4.00 18.86
C LYS A 468 10.28 3.49 20.20
N GLU A 469 10.99 4.34 20.95
CA GLU A 469 11.49 4.01 22.28
C GLU A 469 10.43 4.18 23.37
N GLN A 470 9.64 5.26 23.33
CA GLN A 470 8.73 5.64 24.41
C GLN A 470 7.39 4.91 24.38
N ILE A 471 6.82 4.66 23.20
CA ILE A 471 5.49 4.02 23.08
C ILE A 471 5.44 2.66 23.78
N PRO A 472 6.42 1.74 23.61
CA PRO A 472 6.41 0.49 24.36
C PRO A 472 6.36 0.66 25.87
N LYS A 473 6.99 1.70 26.40
CA LYS A 473 6.97 1.98 27.86
C LYS A 473 5.58 2.39 28.32
N ILE A 474 4.84 3.13 27.51
CA ILE A 474 3.45 3.51 27.80
C ILE A 474 2.57 2.28 27.78
N LEU A 475 2.68 1.46 26.72
CA LEU A 475 1.84 0.27 26.54
C LEU A 475 2.08 -0.78 27.63
N SER A 476 3.30 -0.92 28.12
CA SER A 476 3.68 -1.90 29.13
C SER A 476 3.70 -1.36 30.57
N ALA A 477 3.21 -0.14 30.79
CA ALA A 477 3.11 0.43 32.13
C ALA A 477 2.31 -0.51 33.07
N SER A 478 2.81 -0.70 34.29
CA SER A 478 2.27 -1.68 35.24
C SER A 478 1.13 -1.17 36.10
N SER A 479 0.87 0.13 36.09
CA SER A 479 -0.17 0.79 36.89
C SER A 479 -0.74 2.01 36.15
N ASP A 480 -1.89 2.48 36.59
CA ASP A 480 -2.49 3.71 36.06
C ASP A 480 -1.58 4.92 36.29
N THR A 481 -0.93 4.98 37.47
CA THR A 481 0.01 6.06 37.78
C THR A 481 1.21 6.05 36.83
N GLU A 482 1.81 4.89 36.61
CA GLU A 482 2.93 4.74 35.67
C GLU A 482 2.51 5.09 34.24
N PHE A 483 1.33 4.63 33.82
CA PHE A 483 0.77 4.98 32.51
C PHE A 483 0.65 6.50 32.33
N GLU A 484 0.05 7.19 33.31
CA GLU A 484 -0.11 8.65 33.27
C GLU A 484 1.24 9.38 33.20
N GLU A 485 2.21 8.96 34.02
CA GLU A 485 3.56 9.54 34.02
C GLU A 485 4.25 9.35 32.68
N GLN A 486 4.22 8.14 32.12
CA GLN A 486 4.86 7.82 30.84
C GLN A 486 4.16 8.54 29.68
N TYR A 487 2.82 8.63 29.72
CA TYR A 487 2.07 9.34 28.68
C TYR A 487 2.32 10.85 28.75
N GLN A 488 2.34 11.44 29.94
CA GLN A 488 2.63 12.87 30.10
C GLN A 488 4.05 13.21 29.62
N LEU A 489 5.01 12.35 29.93
CA LEU A 489 6.37 12.47 29.41
C LEU A 489 6.40 12.42 27.89
N PHE A 490 5.62 11.54 27.29
CA PHE A 490 5.48 11.40 25.84
C PHE A 490 5.00 12.71 25.19
N VAL A 491 3.93 13.30 25.70
CA VAL A 491 3.38 14.56 25.19
C VAL A 491 4.40 15.69 25.34
N THR A 492 4.96 15.86 26.53
CA THR A 492 5.90 16.95 26.83
C THR A 492 7.15 16.84 25.96
N THR A 493 7.73 15.65 25.86
CA THR A 493 8.97 15.44 25.11
C THR A 493 8.77 15.67 23.60
N GLN A 494 7.65 15.23 23.03
CA GLN A 494 7.37 15.50 21.61
C GLN A 494 7.34 17.01 21.33
N LYS A 495 6.73 17.79 22.21
CA LYS A 495 6.69 19.26 22.09
C LYS A 495 8.08 19.87 22.20
N GLU A 496 8.89 19.42 23.15
CA GLU A 496 10.28 19.87 23.33
C GLU A 496 11.16 19.52 22.12
N LEU A 497 10.92 18.37 21.49
CA LEU A 497 11.66 17.94 20.29
C LEU A 497 11.26 18.70 19.02
N GLY A 498 10.24 19.56 19.07
CA GLY A 498 9.87 20.42 17.97
C GLY A 498 8.67 19.94 17.13
N ALA A 499 7.80 19.07 17.70
CA ALA A 499 6.63 18.54 16.99
C ALA A 499 5.78 19.64 16.35
N LYS A 500 5.55 20.76 17.04
CA LYS A 500 4.74 21.87 16.50
C LYS A 500 5.39 22.54 15.29
N LYS A 501 6.71 22.64 15.27
CA LYS A 501 7.43 23.21 14.13
C LYS A 501 7.31 22.31 12.89
N LEU A 502 7.41 21.01 13.08
CA LEU A 502 7.18 20.03 12.02
C LEU A 502 5.73 20.11 11.51
N ASP A 503 4.76 20.19 12.44
CA ASP A 503 3.34 20.34 12.08
C ASP A 503 3.08 21.59 11.24
N GLN A 504 3.71 22.72 11.55
CA GLN A 504 3.60 23.96 10.80
C GLN A 504 4.14 23.80 9.37
N LYS A 505 5.24 23.08 9.21
CA LYS A 505 5.82 22.78 7.90
C LYS A 505 4.86 21.94 7.05
N ILE A 506 4.30 20.90 7.64
CA ILE A 506 3.31 20.03 6.97
C ILE A 506 2.04 20.81 6.67
N ASN A 507 1.57 21.65 7.60
CA ASN A 507 0.37 22.46 7.41
C ASN A 507 0.46 23.37 6.19
N ARG A 508 1.62 23.97 5.92
CA ARG A 508 1.79 24.83 4.73
C ARG A 508 1.49 24.08 3.45
N GLN A 509 1.98 22.86 3.32
CA GLN A 509 1.70 22.02 2.15
C GLN A 509 0.26 21.55 2.12
N MET A 510 -0.30 21.17 3.26
CA MET A 510 -1.71 20.76 3.35
C MET A 510 -2.65 21.87 2.89
N GLN A 511 -2.44 23.12 3.32
CA GLN A 511 -3.25 24.26 2.89
C GLN A 511 -3.13 24.51 1.38
N GLU A 512 -1.95 24.35 0.82
CA GLU A 512 -1.73 24.43 -0.61
C GLU A 512 -2.47 23.31 -1.36
N ASN A 513 -2.44 22.08 -0.84
CA ASN A 513 -3.18 20.95 -1.40
C ASN A 513 -4.70 21.19 -1.33
N PHE A 514 -5.20 21.78 -0.26
CA PHE A 514 -6.63 22.14 -0.16
C PHE A 514 -7.03 23.06 -1.31
N SER A 515 -6.23 24.08 -1.60
CA SER A 515 -6.48 25.01 -2.71
C SER A 515 -6.40 24.30 -4.07
N TYR A 516 -5.38 23.45 -4.24
CA TYR A 516 -5.17 22.74 -5.50
C TYR A 516 -6.29 21.76 -5.83
N TYR A 517 -6.71 20.93 -4.86
CA TYR A 517 -7.76 19.93 -5.06
C TYR A 517 -9.18 20.48 -4.89
N GLY A 518 -9.33 21.73 -4.42
CA GLY A 518 -10.65 22.33 -4.22
C GLY A 518 -11.48 21.66 -3.13
N LYS A 519 -10.84 20.99 -2.17
CA LYS A 519 -11.49 20.35 -1.02
C LYS A 519 -10.58 20.39 0.19
N LYS A 520 -11.11 20.14 1.37
CA LYS A 520 -10.36 20.19 2.62
C LYS A 520 -10.76 19.06 3.56
N ILE A 521 -9.93 18.84 4.58
CA ILE A 521 -10.24 17.92 5.67
C ILE A 521 -11.11 18.65 6.70
N GLU A 522 -12.21 18.02 7.08
CA GLU A 522 -13.15 18.58 8.05
C GLU A 522 -12.86 18.09 9.46
N LYS A 523 -13.07 18.94 10.46
CA LYS A 523 -13.01 18.56 11.87
C LYS A 523 -14.34 17.89 12.24
N VAL A 524 -14.31 16.62 12.65
CA VAL A 524 -15.52 15.81 12.92
C VAL A 524 -15.65 15.42 14.40
N ASN A 525 -14.60 15.53 15.19
CA ASN A 525 -14.61 15.28 16.62
C ASN A 525 -14.18 16.56 17.36
N PRO A 526 -15.07 17.55 17.50
CA PRO A 526 -14.72 18.75 18.23
C PRO A 526 -14.35 18.38 19.67
N GLN A 527 -13.34 19.05 20.21
CA GLN A 527 -12.98 18.84 21.60
C GLN A 527 -14.16 19.19 22.49
N MET A 528 -14.50 18.29 23.44
CA MET A 528 -15.53 18.59 24.42
C MET A 528 -15.10 19.82 25.22
N GLN A 529 -15.92 20.85 25.25
CA GLN A 529 -15.72 21.97 26.14
C GLN A 529 -15.60 21.42 27.57
N ASP A 530 -14.60 21.90 28.30
CA ASP A 530 -14.47 21.58 29.71
C ASP A 530 -15.69 22.14 30.46
N THR A 531 -16.69 21.30 30.67
CA THR A 531 -17.94 21.67 31.35
C THR A 531 -17.71 22.13 32.79
N SER A 532 -16.60 21.75 33.42
CA SER A 532 -16.25 22.22 34.77
C SER A 532 -15.84 23.70 34.79
N LYS A 533 -15.21 24.20 33.70
CA LYS A 533 -14.88 25.63 33.55
C LYS A 533 -16.10 26.48 33.18
N SER A 534 -16.94 26.00 32.25
CA SER A 534 -18.16 26.72 31.86
C SER A 534 -19.17 26.81 33.00
N ASN A 535 -19.29 25.76 33.83
CA ASN A 535 -20.14 25.77 35.01
C ASN A 535 -19.60 26.68 36.14
N GLY A 536 -18.28 26.91 36.21
CA GLY A 536 -17.66 27.83 37.13
C GLY A 536 -17.84 29.29 36.71
N GLU A 537 -17.89 29.59 35.43
CA GLU A 537 -18.06 30.93 34.85
C GLU A 537 -19.50 31.43 34.86
N THR A 538 -20.50 30.53 34.87
CA THR A 538 -21.90 30.86 34.81
C THR A 538 -22.60 30.94 36.15
N LYS A 539 -21.92 30.65 37.24
CA LYS A 539 -22.45 30.83 38.60
C LYS A 539 -22.06 32.20 39.13
N PRO A 540 -23.02 33.09 39.39
CA PRO A 540 -22.74 34.38 40.05
C PRO A 540 -22.26 34.22 41.46
#